data_4e47d816e91e109b30f4a77cc91557a1
#
_entry.id   4e47d816e91e109b30f4a77cc91557a1
#
_cell.length_a   1.000
_cell.length_b   1.000
_cell.length_c   1.000
_cell.angle_alpha   90.00
_cell.angle_beta   90.00
_cell.angle_gamma   90.00
#
_symmetry.space_group_name_H-M   'P 1'
#
loop_
_entity.id
_entity.type
_entity.pdbx_description
1 polymer ?
#
loop_
_entity_poly.entity_id
_entity_poly.type
_entity_poly.pdbx_seq_one_letter_code
_entity_poly.pdbx_strand_id
1 'polypeptide(L)'
;MKNKTHEIRQKFVGCLLGGAVGDALGAPVEFMTHVEIVSKFGESGITEYVPCYGGIGRITDDTQMVLFTAEGLLRGHVRGARRGICHIASVISSAYERWLYTQGYRSRMETGEDWLTSGWLAGHAELQNQRAPGRTCISALRSMERYGASAKNNSKGCGGLMRVAPCGLFIWPSTTGSDAFHLGMQAASITHGHPSGYLTAGVLSELILHLINGKGLRDSLGKVKEALVAYEGHEETLDALEKAEALADISSNHFEAISKLGQGWVAEEALSIAVYCALVAKDLRHGVCLAVNHDGDSDSTGAIAGNLLGAMMGVSAIPESWLEPLELRDVITEMAEDLVDSNEWDLDDFGGVDNDWVWKKYPGY
;
A
#
# COMPACT_ATOMS: atom_id res chain seq x y z
N MET A 1 23.84 -10.67 -13.36
CA MET A 1 22.56 -9.98 -13.67
C MET A 1 21.35 -10.85 -13.30
N LYS A 2 21.17 -12.07 -13.83
CA LYS A 2 19.98 -12.91 -13.56
C LYS A 2 19.62 -13.11 -12.07
N ASN A 3 20.63 -13.33 -11.19
CA ASN A 3 20.37 -13.47 -9.74
C ASN A 3 19.83 -12.19 -9.09
N LYS A 4 20.31 -11.01 -9.51
CA LYS A 4 19.84 -9.73 -8.95
C LYS A 4 18.39 -9.43 -9.37
N THR A 5 18.04 -9.70 -10.62
CA THR A 5 16.67 -9.54 -11.11
C THR A 5 15.71 -10.48 -10.38
N HIS A 6 16.13 -11.71 -10.12
CA HIS A 6 15.34 -12.66 -9.34
C HIS A 6 15.11 -12.17 -7.89
N GLU A 7 16.16 -11.68 -7.22
CA GLU A 7 16.04 -11.15 -5.86
C GLU A 7 15.09 -9.94 -5.80
N ILE A 8 15.18 -9.03 -6.77
CA ILE A 8 14.28 -7.88 -6.86
C ILE A 8 12.84 -8.34 -7.03
N ARG A 9 12.56 -9.28 -7.94
CA ARG A 9 11.23 -9.85 -8.14
C ARG A 9 10.67 -10.46 -6.85
N GLN A 10 11.48 -11.21 -6.11
CA GLN A 10 11.08 -11.76 -4.80
C GLN A 10 10.68 -10.67 -3.80
N LYS A 11 11.34 -9.52 -3.81
CA LYS A 11 11.02 -8.39 -2.94
C LYS A 11 9.76 -7.65 -3.38
N PHE A 12 9.51 -7.49 -4.68
CA PHE A 12 8.28 -6.88 -5.20
C PHE A 12 7.06 -7.74 -4.81
N VAL A 13 7.13 -9.03 -5.10
CA VAL A 13 6.08 -9.99 -4.74
C VAL A 13 5.92 -10.03 -3.22
N GLY A 14 7.05 -10.06 -2.49
CA GLY A 14 7.05 -10.02 -1.02
C GLY A 14 6.40 -8.77 -0.45
N CYS A 15 6.66 -7.60 -1.05
CA CYS A 15 6.07 -6.32 -0.63
C CYS A 15 4.55 -6.35 -0.75
N LEU A 16 3.99 -6.70 -1.91
CA LEU A 16 2.55 -6.67 -2.11
C LEU A 16 1.83 -7.81 -1.39
N LEU A 17 2.35 -9.04 -1.43
CA LEU A 17 1.78 -10.16 -0.66
C LEU A 17 1.95 -9.96 0.85
N GLY A 18 3.07 -9.40 1.30
CA GLY A 18 3.29 -9.06 2.70
C GLY A 18 2.24 -8.09 3.22
N GLY A 19 1.92 -7.05 2.44
CA GLY A 19 0.83 -6.13 2.76
C GLY A 19 -0.52 -6.84 2.82
N ALA A 20 -0.85 -7.64 1.82
CA ALA A 20 -2.13 -8.33 1.76
C ALA A 20 -2.32 -9.36 2.90
N VAL A 21 -1.26 -10.07 3.32
CA VAL A 21 -1.36 -10.97 4.47
C VAL A 21 -1.53 -10.21 5.79
N GLY A 22 -0.89 -9.03 5.91
CA GLY A 22 -1.05 -8.16 7.08
C GLY A 22 -2.48 -7.62 7.18
N ASP A 23 -3.02 -7.11 6.09
CA ASP A 23 -4.42 -6.69 5.92
C ASP A 23 -5.38 -7.83 6.33
N ALA A 24 -5.29 -8.98 5.67
CA ALA A 24 -6.20 -10.10 5.90
C ALA A 24 -6.09 -10.71 7.32
N LEU A 25 -4.92 -10.60 7.99
CA LEU A 25 -4.74 -11.03 9.36
C LEU A 25 -5.32 -10.00 10.35
N GLY A 26 -5.20 -8.70 10.06
CA GLY A 26 -5.70 -7.61 10.88
C GLY A 26 -7.21 -7.41 10.80
N ALA A 27 -7.81 -7.67 9.63
CA ALA A 27 -9.24 -7.43 9.36
C ALA A 27 -10.22 -7.99 10.41
N PRO A 28 -10.04 -9.21 10.97
CA PRO A 28 -10.94 -9.75 12.01
C PRO A 28 -10.85 -9.04 13.36
N VAL A 29 -9.83 -8.22 13.57
CA VAL A 29 -9.54 -7.56 14.86
C VAL A 29 -9.47 -6.04 14.78
N GLU A 30 -9.70 -5.44 13.60
CA GLU A 30 -9.64 -4.00 13.30
C GLU A 30 -10.36 -3.11 14.33
N PHE A 31 -11.51 -3.54 14.84
CA PHE A 31 -12.30 -2.77 15.81
C PHE A 31 -12.24 -3.32 17.22
N MET A 32 -11.31 -4.24 17.51
CA MET A 32 -11.15 -4.84 18.82
C MET A 32 -10.08 -4.12 19.64
N THR A 33 -10.29 -4.07 20.94
CA THR A 33 -9.21 -3.72 21.87
C THR A 33 -8.25 -4.89 22.05
N HIS A 34 -7.00 -4.61 22.38
CA HIS A 34 -6.01 -5.66 22.69
C HIS A 34 -6.51 -6.63 23.78
N VAL A 35 -7.23 -6.12 24.78
CA VAL A 35 -7.84 -6.96 25.81
C VAL A 35 -8.84 -7.95 25.23
N GLU A 36 -9.67 -7.52 24.29
CA GLU A 36 -10.62 -8.39 23.60
C GLU A 36 -9.89 -9.39 22.69
N ILE A 37 -8.82 -8.94 21.99
CA ILE A 37 -7.99 -9.81 21.15
C ILE A 37 -7.37 -10.93 21.98
N VAL A 38 -6.71 -10.58 23.10
CA VAL A 38 -6.09 -11.57 24.01
C VAL A 38 -7.13 -12.49 24.64
N SER A 39 -8.30 -11.96 25.02
CA SER A 39 -9.40 -12.77 25.56
C SER A 39 -9.91 -13.79 24.54
N LYS A 40 -9.92 -13.45 23.26
CA LYS A 40 -10.46 -14.30 22.17
C LYS A 40 -9.43 -15.29 21.62
N PHE A 41 -8.17 -14.87 21.48
CA PHE A 41 -7.12 -15.60 20.78
C PHE A 41 -5.96 -16.08 21.69
N GLY A 42 -5.99 -15.74 22.98
CA GLY A 42 -4.92 -16.06 23.93
C GLY A 42 -3.83 -14.98 23.99
N GLU A 43 -2.82 -15.19 24.83
CA GLU A 43 -1.76 -14.21 25.10
C GLU A 43 -0.96 -13.75 23.86
N SER A 44 -0.88 -14.61 22.84
CA SER A 44 -0.19 -14.27 21.58
C SER A 44 -1.05 -13.42 20.62
N GLY A 45 -2.31 -13.17 20.97
CA GLY A 45 -3.26 -12.53 20.06
C GLY A 45 -3.56 -13.36 18.81
N ILE A 46 -4.05 -12.69 17.74
CA ILE A 46 -4.28 -13.34 16.45
C ILE A 46 -2.95 -13.60 15.75
N THR A 47 -2.71 -14.84 15.34
CA THR A 47 -1.48 -15.27 14.64
C THR A 47 -1.77 -16.11 13.40
N GLU A 48 -3.03 -16.48 13.17
CA GLU A 48 -3.52 -17.21 12.00
C GLU A 48 -4.86 -16.60 11.56
N TYR A 49 -5.21 -16.76 10.30
CA TYR A 49 -6.48 -16.28 9.81
C TYR A 49 -7.67 -16.94 10.50
N VAL A 50 -8.67 -16.14 10.77
CA VAL A 50 -9.99 -16.60 11.21
C VAL A 50 -11.05 -16.10 10.22
N PRO A 51 -12.26 -16.69 10.21
CA PRO A 51 -13.32 -16.26 9.30
C PRO A 51 -13.66 -14.78 9.47
N CYS A 52 -13.51 -14.03 8.37
CA CYS A 52 -13.93 -12.64 8.22
C CYS A 52 -14.50 -12.43 6.82
N TYR A 53 -15.46 -11.53 6.63
CA TYR A 53 -16.07 -11.24 5.33
C TYR A 53 -16.50 -12.48 4.53
N GLY A 54 -17.00 -13.51 5.23
CA GLY A 54 -17.54 -14.75 4.61
C GLY A 54 -16.48 -15.76 4.16
N GLY A 55 -15.21 -15.63 4.57
CA GLY A 55 -14.16 -16.58 4.23
C GLY A 55 -12.92 -16.47 5.11
N ILE A 56 -11.87 -17.18 4.73
CA ILE A 56 -10.56 -17.17 5.36
C ILE A 56 -9.59 -16.39 4.46
N GLY A 57 -8.67 -15.60 5.04
CA GLY A 57 -7.67 -14.85 4.29
C GLY A 57 -8.26 -13.77 3.38
N ARG A 58 -9.42 -13.21 3.74
CA ARG A 58 -10.09 -12.16 2.97
C ARG A 58 -9.42 -10.82 3.20
N ILE A 59 -9.13 -10.13 2.11
CA ILE A 59 -8.55 -8.78 2.10
C ILE A 59 -9.62 -7.71 2.33
N THR A 60 -9.21 -6.50 2.74
CA THR A 60 -10.07 -5.32 2.91
C THR A 60 -9.87 -4.29 1.78
N ASP A 61 -10.38 -3.08 1.95
CA ASP A 61 -10.13 -1.96 1.03
C ASP A 61 -8.65 -1.56 0.96
N ASP A 62 -7.85 -1.87 1.97
CA ASP A 62 -6.39 -1.67 1.97
C ASP A 62 -5.76 -2.34 0.75
N THR A 63 -5.86 -3.65 0.64
CA THR A 63 -5.31 -4.39 -0.50
C THR A 63 -6.04 -4.09 -1.81
N GLN A 64 -7.36 -3.89 -1.78
CA GLN A 64 -8.10 -3.46 -2.97
C GLN A 64 -7.49 -2.18 -3.53
N MET A 65 -7.29 -1.15 -2.71
CA MET A 65 -6.74 0.12 -3.16
C MET A 65 -5.26 0.05 -3.54
N VAL A 66 -4.46 -0.86 -2.94
CA VAL A 66 -3.10 -1.19 -3.42
C VAL A 66 -3.14 -1.67 -4.87
N LEU A 67 -4.03 -2.61 -5.21
CA LEU A 67 -4.18 -3.14 -6.57
C LEU A 67 -4.59 -2.04 -7.56
N PHE A 68 -5.57 -1.20 -7.22
CA PHE A 68 -5.98 -0.10 -8.09
C PHE A 68 -4.93 1.01 -8.20
N THR A 69 -4.07 1.21 -7.18
CA THR A 69 -2.90 2.09 -7.30
C THR A 69 -1.91 1.53 -8.31
N ALA A 70 -1.56 0.25 -8.18
CA ALA A 70 -0.65 -0.43 -9.11
C ALA A 70 -1.19 -0.43 -10.55
N GLU A 71 -2.48 -0.73 -10.75
CA GLU A 71 -3.13 -0.64 -12.05
C GLU A 71 -3.04 0.77 -12.63
N GLY A 72 -3.30 1.80 -11.81
CA GLY A 72 -3.20 3.20 -12.23
C GLY A 72 -1.79 3.58 -12.70
N LEU A 73 -0.76 3.09 -12.00
CA LEU A 73 0.64 3.31 -12.36
C LEU A 73 0.99 2.63 -13.69
N LEU A 74 0.64 1.36 -13.86
CA LEU A 74 0.90 0.60 -15.09
C LEU A 74 0.14 1.18 -16.29
N ARG A 75 -1.13 1.56 -16.12
CA ARG A 75 -1.88 2.29 -17.16
C ARG A 75 -1.25 3.64 -17.50
N GLY A 76 -0.70 4.33 -16.50
CA GLY A 76 0.04 5.57 -16.68
C GLY A 76 1.31 5.37 -17.50
N HIS A 77 2.06 4.31 -17.22
CA HIS A 77 3.24 3.90 -17.99
C HIS A 77 2.90 3.63 -19.44
N VAL A 78 1.89 2.78 -19.68
CA VAL A 78 1.39 2.47 -21.03
C VAL A 78 0.91 3.72 -21.76
N ARG A 79 0.18 4.62 -21.07
CA ARG A 79 -0.24 5.91 -21.66
C ARG A 79 0.93 6.80 -22.03
N GLY A 80 1.94 6.91 -21.16
CA GLY A 80 3.15 7.70 -21.38
C GLY A 80 3.89 7.24 -22.63
N ALA A 81 4.08 5.95 -22.79
CA ALA A 81 4.72 5.35 -23.94
C ALA A 81 3.95 5.66 -25.26
N ARG A 82 2.61 5.47 -25.25
CA ARG A 82 1.81 5.68 -26.48
C ARG A 82 1.55 7.13 -26.85
N ARG A 83 1.32 7.98 -25.86
CA ARG A 83 0.89 9.37 -26.10
C ARG A 83 2.04 10.37 -25.98
N GLY A 84 3.23 9.91 -25.55
CA GLY A 84 4.38 10.76 -25.28
C GLY A 84 4.21 11.67 -24.06
N ILE A 85 3.02 11.67 -23.41
CA ILE A 85 2.73 12.48 -22.23
C ILE A 85 1.73 11.73 -21.30
N CYS A 86 2.03 11.78 -20.01
CA CYS A 86 1.13 11.26 -18.98
C CYS A 86 1.20 12.15 -17.73
N HIS A 87 0.04 12.53 -17.19
CA HIS A 87 -0.08 13.07 -15.84
C HIS A 87 -0.49 11.93 -14.91
N ILE A 88 0.48 11.30 -14.26
CA ILE A 88 0.32 10.04 -13.55
C ILE A 88 -0.77 10.12 -12.46
N ALA A 89 -0.85 11.23 -11.71
CA ALA A 89 -1.88 11.43 -10.68
C ALA A 89 -3.31 11.39 -11.27
N SER A 90 -3.51 11.84 -12.51
CA SER A 90 -4.81 11.74 -13.18
C SER A 90 -5.19 10.30 -13.49
N VAL A 91 -4.21 9.47 -13.87
CA VAL A 91 -4.47 8.05 -14.18
C VAL A 91 -4.72 7.26 -12.89
N ILE A 92 -4.00 7.56 -11.81
CA ILE A 92 -4.26 6.99 -10.48
C ILE A 92 -5.66 7.39 -9.99
N SER A 93 -6.06 8.66 -10.13
CA SER A 93 -7.41 9.12 -9.78
C SER A 93 -8.50 8.36 -10.53
N SER A 94 -8.27 8.08 -11.82
CA SER A 94 -9.19 7.29 -12.63
C SER A 94 -9.23 5.82 -12.20
N ALA A 95 -8.10 5.25 -11.73
CA ALA A 95 -8.10 3.92 -11.12
C ALA A 95 -8.90 3.90 -9.81
N TYR A 96 -8.76 4.93 -8.96
CA TYR A 96 -9.55 5.04 -7.75
C TYR A 96 -11.05 5.27 -8.02
N GLU A 97 -11.42 5.89 -9.14
CA GLU A 97 -12.81 5.98 -9.55
C GLU A 97 -13.38 4.61 -9.95
N ARG A 98 -12.57 3.75 -10.60
CA ARG A 98 -12.95 2.35 -10.86
C ARG A 98 -13.12 1.56 -9.56
N TRP A 99 -12.19 1.73 -8.59
CA TRP A 99 -12.38 1.17 -7.25
C TRP A 99 -13.68 1.68 -6.60
N LEU A 100 -13.96 2.99 -6.65
CA LEU A 100 -15.19 3.56 -6.11
C LEU A 100 -16.44 2.90 -6.74
N TYR A 101 -16.38 2.62 -8.05
CA TYR A 101 -17.45 1.94 -8.75
C TYR A 101 -17.66 0.50 -8.24
N THR A 102 -16.59 -0.25 -7.94
CA THR A 102 -16.69 -1.58 -7.33
C THR A 102 -17.33 -1.55 -5.94
N GLN A 103 -17.25 -0.41 -5.26
CA GLN A 103 -17.90 -0.19 -3.97
C GLN A 103 -19.39 0.23 -4.11
N GLY A 104 -19.93 0.27 -5.31
CA GLY A 104 -21.33 0.64 -5.59
C GLY A 104 -21.59 2.14 -5.59
N TYR A 105 -20.55 2.98 -5.71
CA TYR A 105 -20.68 4.43 -5.77
C TYR A 105 -20.21 4.98 -7.12
N ARG A 106 -20.64 6.22 -7.43
CA ARG A 106 -20.15 6.97 -8.59
C ARG A 106 -19.59 8.33 -8.14
N SER A 107 -18.59 8.80 -8.88
CA SER A 107 -18.07 10.17 -8.75
C SER A 107 -19.00 11.19 -9.44
N ARG A 108 -18.65 12.46 -9.33
CA ARG A 108 -19.29 13.55 -10.11
C ARG A 108 -18.74 13.67 -11.53
N MET A 109 -17.76 12.86 -11.90
CA MET A 109 -17.08 12.95 -13.20
C MET A 109 -17.94 12.48 -14.37
N GLU A 110 -19.12 11.89 -14.12
CA GLU A 110 -20.05 11.36 -15.15
C GLU A 110 -19.37 10.37 -16.14
N THR A 111 -18.40 9.63 -15.63
CA THR A 111 -17.61 8.67 -16.42
C THR A 111 -18.51 7.53 -16.91
N GLY A 112 -18.37 7.18 -18.19
CA GLY A 112 -19.12 6.08 -18.81
C GLY A 112 -18.79 4.73 -18.20
N GLU A 113 -19.77 3.83 -18.18
CA GLU A 113 -19.66 2.51 -17.56
C GLU A 113 -18.59 1.64 -18.20
N ASP A 114 -18.43 1.68 -19.52
CA ASP A 114 -17.38 0.96 -20.25
C ASP A 114 -15.97 1.31 -19.75
N TRP A 115 -15.78 2.57 -19.34
CA TRP A 115 -14.52 3.00 -18.73
C TRP A 115 -14.35 2.49 -17.30
N LEU A 116 -15.42 2.59 -16.48
CA LEU A 116 -15.42 2.16 -15.09
C LEU A 116 -15.22 0.65 -14.92
N THR A 117 -15.66 -0.13 -15.91
CA THR A 117 -15.52 -1.60 -15.96
C THR A 117 -14.32 -2.04 -16.83
N SER A 118 -13.50 -1.11 -17.32
CA SER A 118 -12.36 -1.43 -18.18
C SER A 118 -11.16 -1.94 -17.38
N GLY A 119 -10.38 -2.81 -18.02
CA GLY A 119 -9.11 -3.31 -17.49
C GLY A 119 -9.24 -4.62 -16.73
N TRP A 120 -8.09 -5.14 -16.37
CA TRP A 120 -7.95 -6.47 -15.83
C TRP A 120 -8.64 -6.66 -14.47
N LEU A 121 -8.46 -5.70 -13.55
CA LEU A 121 -9.02 -5.80 -12.19
C LEU A 121 -10.55 -5.83 -12.17
N ALA A 122 -11.21 -5.20 -13.14
CA ALA A 122 -12.66 -5.19 -13.22
C ALA A 122 -13.28 -6.60 -13.43
N GLY A 123 -12.50 -7.55 -13.94
CA GLY A 123 -12.92 -8.94 -14.14
C GLY A 123 -12.94 -9.79 -12.87
N HIS A 124 -12.40 -9.31 -11.75
CA HIS A 124 -12.30 -10.08 -10.49
C HIS A 124 -13.49 -9.77 -9.59
N ALA A 125 -14.37 -10.77 -9.39
CA ALA A 125 -15.58 -10.64 -8.57
C ALA A 125 -15.27 -10.32 -7.10
N GLU A 126 -14.13 -10.76 -6.60
CA GLU A 126 -13.63 -10.52 -5.23
C GLU A 126 -13.43 -9.03 -4.95
N LEU A 127 -13.11 -8.22 -5.98
CA LEU A 127 -12.96 -6.78 -5.87
C LEU A 127 -14.30 -6.01 -5.91
N GLN A 128 -15.42 -6.67 -6.21
CA GLN A 128 -16.75 -6.06 -6.28
C GLN A 128 -17.47 -6.05 -4.91
N ASN A 129 -16.73 -6.06 -3.82
CA ASN A 129 -17.27 -6.16 -2.46
C ASN A 129 -16.80 -5.00 -1.58
N GLN A 130 -17.73 -4.43 -0.81
CA GLN A 130 -17.37 -3.50 0.27
C GLN A 130 -16.77 -4.28 1.45
N ARG A 131 -15.58 -3.88 1.87
CA ARG A 131 -14.84 -4.46 3.00
C ARG A 131 -14.22 -3.34 3.82
N ALA A 132 -15.01 -2.76 4.72
CA ALA A 132 -14.67 -1.61 5.56
C ALA A 132 -14.14 -0.36 4.83
N PRO A 133 -14.65 0.03 3.62
CA PRO A 133 -14.04 1.10 2.84
C PRO A 133 -14.01 2.42 3.61
N GLY A 134 -12.83 3.03 3.67
CA GLY A 134 -12.57 4.27 4.39
C GLY A 134 -13.49 5.41 3.95
N ARG A 135 -14.19 6.03 4.91
CA ARG A 135 -15.17 7.13 4.64
C ARG A 135 -14.54 8.30 3.91
N THR A 136 -13.30 8.65 4.24
CA THR A 136 -12.57 9.75 3.58
C THR A 136 -12.33 9.41 2.11
N CYS A 137 -11.88 8.20 1.79
CA CYS A 137 -11.66 7.73 0.42
C CYS A 137 -12.96 7.82 -0.39
N ILE A 138 -14.04 7.23 0.11
CA ILE A 138 -15.36 7.27 -0.55
C ILE A 138 -15.84 8.71 -0.78
N SER A 139 -15.82 9.57 0.27
CA SER A 139 -16.36 10.94 0.17
C SER A 139 -15.54 11.81 -0.77
N ALA A 140 -14.21 11.72 -0.72
CA ALA A 140 -13.32 12.48 -1.58
C ALA A 140 -13.49 12.09 -3.06
N LEU A 141 -13.52 10.78 -3.36
CA LEU A 141 -13.71 10.29 -4.73
C LEU A 141 -15.10 10.60 -5.28
N ARG A 142 -16.15 10.49 -4.46
CA ARG A 142 -17.51 10.90 -4.86
C ARG A 142 -17.61 12.38 -5.21
N SER A 143 -16.85 13.23 -4.52
CA SER A 143 -16.85 14.68 -4.73
C SER A 143 -15.79 15.16 -5.72
N MET A 144 -15.00 14.25 -6.30
CA MET A 144 -13.94 14.60 -7.25
C MET A 144 -14.50 15.31 -8.49
N GLU A 145 -13.92 16.46 -8.82
CA GLU A 145 -14.34 17.31 -9.94
C GLU A 145 -13.34 17.27 -11.10
N ARG A 146 -12.12 16.81 -10.85
CA ARG A 146 -11.04 16.73 -11.84
C ARG A 146 -10.04 15.66 -11.47
N TYR A 147 -9.67 14.83 -12.45
CA TYR A 147 -8.62 13.84 -12.26
C TYR A 147 -7.27 14.48 -11.90
N GLY A 148 -6.56 13.90 -10.95
CA GLY A 148 -5.25 14.37 -10.49
C GLY A 148 -5.29 15.59 -9.57
N ALA A 149 -6.48 16.07 -9.19
CA ALA A 149 -6.59 17.14 -8.20
C ALA A 149 -6.49 16.57 -6.77
N SER A 150 -5.84 17.33 -5.89
CA SER A 150 -5.83 17.03 -4.46
C SER A 150 -7.20 17.27 -3.84
N ALA A 151 -7.54 16.46 -2.84
CA ALA A 151 -8.79 16.58 -2.10
C ALA A 151 -8.84 17.89 -1.29
N LYS A 152 -10.02 18.51 -1.25
CA LYS A 152 -10.29 19.72 -0.48
C LYS A 152 -10.87 19.37 0.90
N ASN A 153 -10.11 18.64 1.69
CA ASN A 153 -10.47 18.28 3.07
C ASN A 153 -9.23 18.40 3.97
N ASN A 154 -9.41 18.22 5.26
CA ASN A 154 -8.33 18.22 6.25
C ASN A 154 -8.18 16.84 6.91
N SER A 155 -8.39 15.77 6.15
CA SER A 155 -8.26 14.40 6.66
C SER A 155 -6.81 13.97 6.70
N LYS A 156 -6.41 13.40 7.84
CA LYS A 156 -5.12 12.72 8.04
C LYS A 156 -5.28 11.24 8.35
N GLY A 157 -6.40 10.64 7.94
CA GLY A 157 -6.63 9.20 8.09
C GLY A 157 -5.61 8.34 7.35
N CYS A 158 -5.46 7.09 7.77
CA CYS A 158 -4.50 6.13 7.19
C CYS A 158 -4.80 5.73 5.74
N GLY A 159 -6.06 5.86 5.27
CA GLY A 159 -6.49 5.40 3.94
C GLY A 159 -5.75 6.00 2.73
N GLY A 160 -5.01 7.10 2.91
CA GLY A 160 -4.08 7.61 1.90
C GLY A 160 -2.75 6.87 1.88
N LEU A 161 -2.27 6.49 3.06
CA LEU A 161 -0.99 5.82 3.30
C LEU A 161 -1.03 4.33 2.94
N MET A 162 -2.04 3.59 3.37
CA MET A 162 -2.16 2.13 3.29
C MET A 162 -1.95 1.56 1.87
N ARG A 163 -2.25 2.36 0.84
CA ARG A 163 -2.32 1.93 -0.55
C ARG A 163 -1.13 2.29 -1.44
N VAL A 164 -0.11 3.01 -0.92
CA VAL A 164 0.94 3.61 -1.78
C VAL A 164 2.20 2.77 -1.95
N ALA A 165 2.26 1.55 -1.40
CA ALA A 165 3.38 0.66 -1.60
C ALA A 165 3.77 0.50 -3.09
N PRO A 166 2.84 0.38 -4.06
CA PRO A 166 3.18 0.30 -5.46
C PRO A 166 3.93 1.53 -6.01
N CYS A 167 3.77 2.71 -5.39
CA CYS A 167 4.46 3.92 -5.84
C CYS A 167 5.98 3.79 -5.69
N GLY A 168 6.45 3.25 -4.55
CA GLY A 168 7.86 2.97 -4.32
C GLY A 168 8.43 1.90 -5.25
N LEU A 169 7.63 0.86 -5.52
CA LEU A 169 7.99 -0.21 -6.46
C LEU A 169 8.11 0.31 -7.90
N PHE A 170 7.16 1.11 -8.34
CA PHE A 170 7.08 1.62 -9.71
C PHE A 170 8.26 2.51 -10.11
N ILE A 171 8.85 3.22 -9.18
CA ILE A 171 10.01 4.10 -9.45
C ILE A 171 11.29 3.28 -9.70
N TRP A 172 11.36 2.03 -9.21
CA TRP A 172 12.46 1.16 -9.56
C TRP A 172 12.51 0.94 -11.10
N PRO A 173 13.69 0.89 -11.79
CA PRO A 173 15.05 0.81 -11.25
C PRO A 173 15.71 2.14 -10.91
N SER A 174 15.01 3.25 -10.96
CA SER A 174 15.53 4.51 -10.45
C SER A 174 15.93 4.38 -8.96
N THR A 175 16.91 5.13 -8.54
CA THR A 175 17.32 5.24 -7.14
C THR A 175 16.98 6.60 -6.54
N THR A 176 16.21 7.42 -7.28
CA THR A 176 15.84 8.78 -6.89
C THR A 176 14.69 8.73 -5.88
N GLY A 177 15.03 8.81 -4.58
CA GLY A 177 14.04 8.74 -3.49
C GLY A 177 12.96 9.82 -3.62
N SER A 178 13.34 11.04 -4.00
CA SER A 178 12.39 12.14 -4.20
C SER A 178 11.26 11.83 -5.19
N ASP A 179 11.50 11.03 -6.22
CA ASP A 179 10.48 10.66 -7.20
C ASP A 179 9.45 9.72 -6.56
N ALA A 180 9.90 8.75 -5.76
CA ALA A 180 9.03 7.84 -5.02
C ALA A 180 8.23 8.60 -3.94
N PHE A 181 8.88 9.51 -3.23
CA PHE A 181 8.23 10.38 -2.24
C PHE A 181 7.10 11.20 -2.87
N HIS A 182 7.39 11.91 -3.96
CA HIS A 182 6.41 12.73 -4.67
C HIS A 182 5.24 11.90 -5.21
N LEU A 183 5.52 10.73 -5.77
CA LEU A 183 4.48 9.86 -6.33
C LEU A 183 3.53 9.34 -5.25
N GLY A 184 4.08 8.88 -4.11
CA GLY A 184 3.27 8.45 -2.97
C GLY A 184 2.42 9.59 -2.39
N MET A 185 3.04 10.76 -2.20
CA MET A 185 2.36 11.97 -1.75
C MET A 185 1.21 12.37 -2.70
N GLN A 186 1.43 12.36 -4.01
CA GLN A 186 0.41 12.66 -5.01
C GLN A 186 -0.74 11.65 -4.96
N ALA A 187 -0.44 10.35 -4.88
CA ALA A 187 -1.46 9.30 -4.81
C ALA A 187 -2.35 9.42 -3.58
N ALA A 188 -1.77 9.76 -2.41
CA ALA A 188 -2.53 9.96 -1.17
C ALA A 188 -3.34 11.25 -1.19
N SER A 189 -2.79 12.35 -1.74
CA SER A 189 -3.46 13.66 -1.77
C SER A 189 -4.76 13.68 -2.58
N ILE A 190 -4.99 12.70 -3.47
CA ILE A 190 -6.25 12.52 -4.20
C ILE A 190 -7.44 12.42 -3.23
N THR A 191 -7.23 11.89 -2.02
CA THR A 191 -8.30 11.69 -1.04
C THR A 191 -8.04 12.35 0.31
N HIS A 192 -6.79 12.59 0.69
CA HIS A 192 -6.39 13.10 2.01
C HIS A 192 -5.65 14.42 1.84
N GLY A 193 -6.23 15.51 2.33
CA GLY A 193 -5.71 16.86 2.12
C GLY A 193 -4.83 17.41 3.25
N HIS A 194 -4.74 16.73 4.40
CA HIS A 194 -3.85 17.11 5.49
C HIS A 194 -2.40 16.71 5.22
N PRO A 195 -1.38 17.52 5.58
CA PRO A 195 0.03 17.15 5.41
C PRO A 195 0.37 15.76 5.92
N SER A 196 0.03 15.41 7.16
CA SER A 196 0.28 14.06 7.70
C SER A 196 -0.38 12.96 6.87
N GLY A 197 -1.54 13.22 6.26
CA GLY A 197 -2.26 12.24 5.42
C GLY A 197 -1.56 11.93 4.08
N TYR A 198 -0.74 12.84 3.55
CA TYR A 198 -0.03 12.61 2.29
C TYR A 198 1.50 12.54 2.43
N LEU A 199 2.12 13.21 3.40
CA LEU A 199 3.57 13.13 3.62
C LEU A 199 4.00 11.75 4.12
N THR A 200 3.20 11.11 4.98
CA THR A 200 3.42 9.72 5.41
C THR A 200 3.46 8.76 4.22
N ALA A 201 2.62 8.99 3.22
CA ALA A 201 2.58 8.20 2.00
C ALA A 201 3.85 8.41 1.13
N GLY A 202 4.36 9.63 1.08
CA GLY A 202 5.66 9.93 0.49
C GLY A 202 6.79 9.16 1.19
N VAL A 203 6.81 9.22 2.53
CA VAL A 203 7.78 8.48 3.37
C VAL A 203 7.72 6.98 3.09
N LEU A 204 6.54 6.37 3.13
CA LEU A 204 6.40 4.92 2.88
C LEU A 204 6.89 4.52 1.48
N SER A 205 6.53 5.30 0.47
CA SER A 205 6.94 5.02 -0.92
C SER A 205 8.46 5.09 -1.09
N GLU A 206 9.12 6.08 -0.50
CA GLU A 206 10.58 6.20 -0.54
C GLU A 206 11.26 5.11 0.29
N LEU A 207 10.73 4.76 1.47
CA LEU A 207 11.24 3.63 2.26
C LEU A 207 11.22 2.34 1.44
N ILE A 208 10.10 2.01 0.80
CA ILE A 208 9.97 0.81 -0.04
C ILE A 208 11.01 0.82 -1.16
N LEU A 209 11.19 1.94 -1.89
CA LEU A 209 12.22 2.04 -2.93
C LEU A 209 13.63 1.77 -2.36
N HIS A 210 13.93 2.29 -1.20
CA HIS A 210 15.23 2.07 -0.55
C HIS A 210 15.43 0.60 -0.17
N LEU A 211 14.42 -0.03 0.42
CA LEU A 211 14.44 -1.44 0.84
C LEU A 211 14.57 -2.40 -0.36
N ILE A 212 13.85 -2.14 -1.45
CA ILE A 212 13.98 -2.88 -2.70
C ILE A 212 15.41 -2.80 -3.26
N ASN A 213 16.02 -1.63 -3.18
CA ASN A 213 17.42 -1.40 -3.57
C ASN A 213 18.45 -1.96 -2.57
N GLY A 214 18.03 -2.68 -1.54
CA GLY A 214 18.89 -3.39 -0.59
C GLY A 214 19.46 -2.53 0.53
N LYS A 215 18.92 -1.33 0.78
CA LYS A 215 19.31 -0.52 1.94
C LYS A 215 18.67 -1.08 3.22
N GLY A 216 19.35 -0.93 4.34
CA GLY A 216 18.78 -1.25 5.65
C GLY A 216 17.66 -0.29 6.05
N LEU A 217 16.72 -0.74 6.88
CA LEU A 217 15.57 0.10 7.29
C LEU A 217 16.01 1.37 8.03
N ARG A 218 16.95 1.27 8.98
CA ARG A 218 17.45 2.45 9.73
C ARG A 218 18.16 3.47 8.84
N ASP A 219 18.98 3.01 7.90
CA ASP A 219 19.63 3.90 6.92
C ASP A 219 18.59 4.57 6.02
N SER A 220 17.54 3.85 5.66
CA SER A 220 16.44 4.36 4.86
C SER A 220 15.64 5.41 5.64
N LEU A 221 15.35 5.17 6.93
CA LEU A 221 14.68 6.13 7.80
C LEU A 221 15.47 7.44 7.94
N GLY A 222 16.79 7.37 8.08
CA GLY A 222 17.63 8.58 8.09
C GLY A 222 17.41 9.43 6.83
N LYS A 223 17.42 8.80 5.65
CA LYS A 223 17.27 9.50 4.35
C LYS A 223 15.88 10.09 4.15
N VAL A 224 14.83 9.34 4.46
CA VAL A 224 13.45 9.85 4.28
C VAL A 224 13.14 10.98 5.26
N LYS A 225 13.73 10.99 6.47
CA LYS A 225 13.60 12.10 7.40
C LYS A 225 14.31 13.37 6.88
N GLU A 226 15.51 13.22 6.28
CA GLU A 226 16.19 14.31 5.60
C GLU A 226 15.34 14.91 4.45
N ALA A 227 14.68 14.06 3.66
CA ALA A 227 13.80 14.52 2.60
C ALA A 227 12.52 15.18 3.15
N LEU A 228 11.93 14.59 4.20
CA LEU A 228 10.65 15.01 4.79
C LEU A 228 10.71 16.44 5.34
N VAL A 229 11.80 16.86 5.97
CA VAL A 229 11.93 18.20 6.57
C VAL A 229 11.91 19.35 5.55
N ALA A 230 12.01 19.06 4.26
CA ALA A 230 11.86 20.05 3.20
C ALA A 230 10.39 20.43 2.91
N TYR A 231 9.42 19.72 3.48
CA TYR A 231 8.00 19.93 3.24
C TYR A 231 7.33 20.64 4.42
N GLU A 232 6.45 21.59 4.12
CA GLU A 232 5.62 22.26 5.12
C GLU A 232 4.65 21.27 5.78
N GLY A 233 4.50 21.32 7.11
CA GLY A 233 3.61 20.46 7.89
C GLY A 233 4.17 19.05 8.10
N HIS A 234 5.49 18.88 8.05
CA HIS A 234 6.17 17.60 8.24
C HIS A 234 6.26 17.16 9.71
N GLU A 235 6.05 18.07 10.65
CA GLU A 235 6.41 17.91 12.06
C GLU A 235 5.74 16.68 12.70
N GLU A 236 4.42 16.51 12.51
CA GLU A 236 3.69 15.35 13.07
C GLU A 236 4.26 14.01 12.53
N THR A 237 4.58 13.97 11.23
CA THR A 237 5.14 12.76 10.60
C THR A 237 6.56 12.49 11.09
N LEU A 238 7.39 13.53 11.22
CA LEU A 238 8.76 13.42 11.72
C LEU A 238 8.77 12.93 13.18
N ASP A 239 7.99 13.57 14.05
CA ASP A 239 7.88 13.21 15.46
C ASP A 239 7.43 11.75 15.64
N ALA A 240 6.47 11.28 14.82
CA ALA A 240 5.99 9.91 14.86
C ALA A 240 7.08 8.89 14.48
N LEU A 241 7.89 9.19 13.45
CA LEU A 241 9.02 8.33 13.06
C LEU A 241 10.10 8.29 14.13
N GLU A 242 10.50 9.45 14.68
CA GLU A 242 11.52 9.53 15.73
C GLU A 242 11.08 8.79 17.00
N LYS A 243 9.81 8.90 17.36
CA LYS A 243 9.21 8.17 18.47
C LYS A 243 9.22 6.65 18.26
N ALA A 244 8.93 6.19 17.04
CA ALA A 244 9.00 4.77 16.69
C ALA A 244 10.43 4.22 16.83
N GLU A 245 11.43 4.94 16.31
CA GLU A 245 12.85 4.55 16.44
C GLU A 245 13.30 4.51 17.90
N ALA A 246 12.97 5.55 18.68
CA ALA A 246 13.34 5.62 20.10
C ALA A 246 12.72 4.47 20.92
N LEU A 247 11.45 4.13 20.66
CA LEU A 247 10.78 3.02 21.32
C LEU A 247 11.36 1.66 20.90
N ALA A 248 11.78 1.50 19.64
CA ALA A 248 12.42 0.30 19.15
C ALA A 248 13.78 0.02 19.83
N ASP A 249 14.47 1.07 20.27
CA ASP A 249 15.78 0.95 20.94
C ASP A 249 15.67 0.60 22.42
N ILE A 250 14.59 0.98 23.09
CA ILE A 250 14.50 0.90 24.57
C ILE A 250 13.41 -0.02 25.10
N SER A 251 12.37 -0.36 24.30
CA SER A 251 11.21 -1.07 24.81
C SER A 251 11.42 -2.57 24.84
N SER A 252 11.10 -3.17 25.99
CA SER A 252 10.99 -4.64 26.16
C SER A 252 9.55 -5.15 26.07
N ASN A 253 8.56 -4.24 26.10
CA ASN A 253 7.13 -4.55 26.01
C ASN A 253 6.57 -3.93 24.73
N HIS A 254 6.33 -4.77 23.72
CA HIS A 254 5.88 -4.30 22.41
C HIS A 254 4.48 -3.69 22.43
N PHE A 255 3.56 -4.27 23.20
CA PHE A 255 2.20 -3.71 23.31
C PHE A 255 2.23 -2.30 23.93
N GLU A 256 2.99 -2.11 25.02
CA GLU A 256 3.13 -0.79 25.64
C GLU A 256 3.79 0.23 24.67
N ALA A 257 4.77 -0.20 23.89
CA ALA A 257 5.41 0.65 22.89
C ALA A 257 4.41 1.07 21.80
N ILE A 258 3.65 0.12 21.24
CA ILE A 258 2.65 0.39 20.21
C ILE A 258 1.55 1.30 20.75
N SER A 259 1.06 1.07 21.97
CA SER A 259 0.05 1.94 22.62
C SER A 259 0.52 3.39 22.76
N LYS A 260 1.82 3.63 22.92
CA LYS A 260 2.39 4.99 22.95
C LYS A 260 2.44 5.63 21.57
N LEU A 261 2.50 4.86 20.49
CA LEU A 261 2.50 5.35 19.11
C LEU A 261 1.10 5.76 18.64
N GLY A 262 0.06 5.13 19.17
CA GLY A 262 -1.33 5.45 18.86
C GLY A 262 -2.16 4.21 18.55
N GLN A 263 -3.23 4.42 17.78
CA GLN A 263 -4.17 3.38 17.37
C GLN A 263 -4.16 3.11 15.85
N GLY A 264 -3.40 3.87 15.07
CA GLY A 264 -3.29 3.66 13.62
C GLY A 264 -4.39 4.29 12.76
N TRP A 265 -5.45 4.88 13.35
CA TRP A 265 -6.53 5.53 12.58
C TRP A 265 -6.08 6.74 11.78
N VAL A 266 -5.01 7.39 12.18
CA VAL A 266 -4.37 8.49 11.46
C VAL A 266 -3.03 8.06 10.89
N ALA A 267 -2.65 8.66 9.77
CA ALA A 267 -1.56 8.17 8.94
C ALA A 267 -0.19 8.16 9.66
N GLU A 268 0.10 9.18 10.47
CA GLU A 268 1.34 9.25 11.24
C GLU A 268 1.42 8.16 12.32
N GLU A 269 0.30 7.79 12.95
CA GLU A 269 0.25 6.68 13.90
C GLU A 269 0.43 5.34 13.18
N ALA A 270 -0.30 5.11 12.08
CA ALA A 270 -0.21 3.86 11.31
C ALA A 270 1.20 3.63 10.77
N LEU A 271 1.85 4.68 10.23
CA LEU A 271 3.22 4.60 9.76
C LEU A 271 4.19 4.29 10.90
N SER A 272 4.07 4.97 12.04
CA SER A 272 4.98 4.80 13.17
C SER A 272 4.86 3.41 13.81
N ILE A 273 3.63 2.87 13.93
CA ILE A 273 3.40 1.50 14.40
C ILE A 273 4.04 0.49 13.45
N ALA A 274 3.82 0.63 12.13
CA ALA A 274 4.39 -0.27 11.15
C ALA A 274 5.92 -0.21 11.11
N VAL A 275 6.50 0.99 11.18
CA VAL A 275 7.97 1.20 11.26
C VAL A 275 8.53 0.57 12.55
N TYR A 276 7.90 0.80 13.70
CA TYR A 276 8.30 0.18 14.96
C TYR A 276 8.30 -1.35 14.85
N CYS A 277 7.20 -1.94 14.36
CA CYS A 277 7.08 -3.38 14.20
C CYS A 277 8.14 -3.95 13.24
N ALA A 278 8.44 -3.24 12.14
CA ALA A 278 9.49 -3.64 11.21
C ALA A 278 10.90 -3.53 11.80
N LEU A 279 11.16 -2.55 12.69
CA LEU A 279 12.46 -2.37 13.36
C LEU A 279 12.75 -3.48 14.38
N VAL A 280 11.72 -3.96 15.10
CA VAL A 280 11.87 -4.97 16.17
C VAL A 280 11.55 -6.39 15.70
N ALA A 281 11.17 -6.56 14.43
CA ALA A 281 10.81 -7.84 13.85
C ALA A 281 11.98 -8.83 13.88
N LYS A 282 11.73 -10.04 14.34
CA LYS A 282 12.67 -11.18 14.27
C LYS A 282 12.60 -11.85 12.90
N ASP A 283 11.41 -11.89 12.33
CA ASP A 283 11.04 -12.37 11.01
C ASP A 283 9.73 -11.67 10.58
N LEU A 284 9.29 -11.91 9.35
CA LEU A 284 8.08 -11.29 8.81
C LEU A 284 6.85 -11.62 9.65
N ARG A 285 6.69 -12.90 10.04
CA ARG A 285 5.55 -13.34 10.86
C ARG A 285 5.48 -12.58 12.19
N HIS A 286 6.61 -12.47 12.88
CA HIS A 286 6.67 -11.75 14.15
C HIS A 286 6.29 -10.27 13.99
N GLY A 287 6.83 -9.59 12.99
CA GLY A 287 6.55 -8.17 12.76
C GLY A 287 5.09 -7.90 12.40
N VAL A 288 4.50 -8.72 11.52
CA VAL A 288 3.08 -8.61 11.15
C VAL A 288 2.17 -8.92 12.35
N CYS A 289 2.46 -9.98 13.12
CA CYS A 289 1.69 -10.28 14.33
C CYS A 289 1.75 -9.14 15.36
N LEU A 290 2.88 -8.46 15.51
CA LEU A 290 2.94 -7.27 16.36
C LEU A 290 2.04 -6.15 15.85
N ALA A 291 2.06 -5.91 14.53
CA ALA A 291 1.33 -4.82 13.90
C ALA A 291 -0.19 -5.00 13.91
N VAL A 292 -0.71 -6.21 14.06
CA VAL A 292 -2.17 -6.47 14.07
C VAL A 292 -2.76 -6.68 15.47
N ASN A 293 -1.93 -6.82 16.52
CA ASN A 293 -2.38 -7.15 17.86
C ASN A 293 -2.31 -5.95 18.82
N HIS A 294 -3.06 -4.89 18.50
CA HIS A 294 -3.15 -3.67 19.30
C HIS A 294 -4.56 -3.08 19.28
N ASP A 295 -4.79 -2.02 20.03
CA ASP A 295 -6.05 -1.27 19.97
C ASP A 295 -6.08 -0.44 18.68
N GLY A 296 -7.05 -0.66 17.78
CA GLY A 296 -7.28 0.25 16.65
C GLY A 296 -7.23 -0.40 15.28
N ASP A 297 -6.61 0.30 14.32
CA ASP A 297 -6.61 0.04 12.87
C ASP A 297 -5.60 -1.07 12.51
N SER A 298 -5.97 -2.30 12.85
CA SER A 298 -5.07 -3.46 12.79
C SER A 298 -4.80 -3.95 11.37
N ASP A 299 -5.74 -3.82 10.45
CA ASP A 299 -5.55 -4.20 9.05
C ASP A 299 -4.62 -3.24 8.32
N SER A 300 -4.82 -1.92 8.46
CA SER A 300 -3.91 -0.92 7.87
C SER A 300 -2.50 -1.00 8.46
N THR A 301 -2.34 -1.10 9.77
CA THR A 301 -1.00 -1.24 10.39
C THR A 301 -0.31 -2.55 10.01
N GLY A 302 -1.08 -3.64 9.93
CA GLY A 302 -0.65 -4.94 9.42
C GLY A 302 -0.22 -4.87 7.95
N ALA A 303 -1.01 -4.23 7.09
CA ALA A 303 -0.71 -4.04 5.68
C ALA A 303 0.58 -3.25 5.47
N ILE A 304 0.75 -2.11 6.15
CA ILE A 304 1.93 -1.26 6.00
C ILE A 304 3.19 -1.98 6.54
N ALA A 305 3.11 -2.64 7.70
CA ALA A 305 4.20 -3.43 8.25
C ALA A 305 4.57 -4.60 7.32
N GLY A 306 3.57 -5.28 6.78
CA GLY A 306 3.74 -6.35 5.80
C GLY A 306 4.41 -5.89 4.51
N ASN A 307 4.04 -4.69 3.99
CA ASN A 307 4.72 -4.10 2.84
C ASN A 307 6.21 -3.83 3.12
N LEU A 308 6.55 -3.23 4.28
CA LEU A 308 7.95 -2.94 4.65
C LEU A 308 8.75 -4.24 4.81
N LEU A 309 8.23 -5.20 5.59
CA LEU A 309 8.90 -6.47 5.84
C LEU A 309 9.05 -7.31 4.57
N GLY A 310 8.02 -7.36 3.73
CA GLY A 310 8.07 -8.05 2.45
C GLY A 310 9.07 -7.43 1.47
N ALA A 311 9.20 -6.11 1.43
CA ALA A 311 10.20 -5.39 0.66
C ALA A 311 11.64 -5.67 1.17
N MET A 312 11.81 -5.88 2.47
CA MET A 312 13.09 -6.22 3.09
C MET A 312 13.51 -7.67 2.83
N MET A 313 12.58 -8.60 3.07
CA MET A 313 12.87 -10.03 3.24
C MET A 313 12.47 -10.88 2.02
N GLY A 314 11.63 -10.35 1.13
CA GLY A 314 11.10 -11.07 -0.03
C GLY A 314 9.98 -12.06 0.32
N VAL A 315 9.33 -12.60 -0.72
CA VAL A 315 8.15 -13.48 -0.57
C VAL A 315 8.43 -14.77 0.18
N SER A 316 9.64 -15.29 0.11
CA SER A 316 10.02 -16.54 0.82
C SER A 316 9.99 -16.41 2.35
N ALA A 317 9.94 -15.19 2.89
CA ALA A 317 9.79 -14.94 4.32
C ALA A 317 8.34 -15.02 4.80
N ILE A 318 7.36 -15.01 3.89
CA ILE A 318 5.93 -15.11 4.24
C ILE A 318 5.58 -16.58 4.50
N PRO A 319 4.93 -16.91 5.64
CA PRO A 319 4.48 -18.28 5.92
C PRO A 319 3.53 -18.80 4.83
N GLU A 320 3.75 -20.03 4.34
CA GLU A 320 2.86 -20.64 3.36
C GLU A 320 1.44 -20.82 3.88
N SER A 321 1.27 -21.04 5.21
CA SER A 321 -0.04 -21.09 5.87
C SER A 321 -0.86 -19.80 5.74
N TRP A 322 -0.19 -18.66 5.50
CA TRP A 322 -0.83 -17.38 5.22
C TRP A 322 -1.05 -17.17 3.72
N LEU A 323 -0.13 -17.66 2.86
CA LEU A 323 -0.22 -17.49 1.42
C LEU A 323 -1.28 -18.41 0.78
N GLU A 324 -1.41 -19.66 1.27
CA GLU A 324 -2.32 -20.64 0.66
C GLU A 324 -3.79 -20.19 0.66
N PRO A 325 -4.38 -19.70 1.77
CA PRO A 325 -5.76 -19.25 1.81
C PRO A 325 -5.97 -17.77 1.44
N LEU A 326 -4.90 -17.03 1.11
CA LEU A 326 -4.99 -15.60 0.83
C LEU A 326 -5.82 -15.32 -0.43
N GLU A 327 -6.85 -14.51 -0.28
CA GLU A 327 -7.70 -14.05 -1.39
C GLU A 327 -6.87 -13.27 -2.42
N LEU A 328 -7.11 -13.56 -3.69
CA LEU A 328 -6.42 -12.91 -4.82
C LEU A 328 -4.89 -13.07 -4.83
N ARG A 329 -4.33 -14.08 -4.14
CA ARG A 329 -2.89 -14.33 -4.11
C ARG A 329 -2.24 -14.24 -5.50
N ASP A 330 -2.84 -14.93 -6.49
CA ASP A 330 -2.29 -14.97 -7.84
C ASP A 330 -2.36 -13.61 -8.54
N VAL A 331 -3.46 -12.86 -8.34
CA VAL A 331 -3.65 -11.51 -8.89
C VAL A 331 -2.63 -10.53 -8.30
N ILE A 332 -2.41 -10.60 -6.99
CA ILE A 332 -1.42 -9.75 -6.29
C ILE A 332 -0.01 -10.09 -6.76
N THR A 333 0.29 -11.39 -6.92
CA THR A 333 1.59 -11.85 -7.44
C THR A 333 1.83 -11.34 -8.86
N GLU A 334 0.87 -11.54 -9.76
CA GLU A 334 0.94 -11.08 -11.15
C GLU A 334 1.08 -9.55 -11.24
N MET A 335 0.36 -8.80 -10.40
CA MET A 335 0.49 -7.35 -10.34
C MET A 335 1.89 -6.91 -9.92
N ALA A 336 2.50 -7.58 -8.94
CA ALA A 336 3.87 -7.30 -8.49
C ALA A 336 4.90 -7.63 -9.60
N GLU A 337 4.70 -8.73 -10.31
CA GLU A 337 5.54 -9.12 -11.43
C GLU A 337 5.42 -8.13 -12.60
N ASP A 338 4.21 -7.71 -12.94
CA ASP A 338 4.00 -6.69 -13.97
C ASP A 338 4.66 -5.34 -13.62
N LEU A 339 4.68 -4.94 -12.34
CA LEU A 339 5.42 -3.75 -11.91
C LEU A 339 6.92 -3.87 -12.16
N VAL A 340 7.52 -5.04 -11.92
CA VAL A 340 8.95 -5.28 -12.25
C VAL A 340 9.15 -5.27 -13.75
N ASP A 341 8.33 -6.01 -14.48
CA ASP A 341 8.50 -6.28 -15.91
C ASP A 341 8.13 -5.06 -16.78
N SER A 342 7.35 -4.12 -16.25
CA SER A 342 6.95 -2.90 -16.97
C SER A 342 8.13 -2.10 -17.52
N ASN A 343 9.29 -2.18 -16.87
CA ASN A 343 10.52 -1.52 -17.32
C ASN A 343 11.14 -2.16 -18.58
N GLU A 344 10.75 -3.39 -18.88
CA GLU A 344 11.25 -4.16 -20.04
C GLU A 344 10.20 -4.26 -21.17
N TRP A 345 8.99 -3.69 -20.96
CA TRP A 345 7.94 -3.72 -21.98
C TRP A 345 8.33 -2.86 -23.18
N ASP A 346 8.38 -3.48 -24.35
CA ASP A 346 8.48 -2.77 -25.62
C ASP A 346 7.10 -2.25 -26.00
N LEU A 347 6.87 -0.96 -25.77
CA LEU A 347 5.59 -0.29 -26.01
C LEU A 347 5.57 0.59 -27.27
N ASP A 348 6.62 0.54 -28.11
CA ASP A 348 6.69 1.30 -29.34
C ASP A 348 5.68 0.82 -30.38
N ASP A 349 4.90 1.75 -30.94
CA ASP A 349 3.86 1.48 -31.95
C ASP A 349 4.41 0.97 -33.31
N PHE A 350 5.74 0.92 -33.50
CA PHE A 350 6.37 0.77 -34.81
C PHE A 350 6.84 -0.64 -35.19
N GLY A 351 6.42 -1.70 -34.47
CA GLY A 351 6.76 -3.01 -34.99
C GLY A 351 6.72 -4.24 -34.09
N GLY A 352 6.22 -4.17 -32.90
CA GLY A 352 6.16 -5.31 -31.99
C GLY A 352 4.82 -6.02 -32.01
N VAL A 353 4.78 -7.23 -32.57
CA VAL A 353 3.58 -8.09 -32.65
C VAL A 353 3.15 -8.66 -31.30
N ASP A 354 3.96 -8.54 -30.25
CA ASP A 354 3.77 -9.29 -28.99
C ASP A 354 3.18 -8.51 -27.81
N ASN A 355 2.89 -7.20 -27.94
CA ASN A 355 2.44 -6.37 -26.82
C ASN A 355 0.93 -6.11 -26.74
N ASP A 356 0.12 -6.75 -27.57
CA ASP A 356 -1.34 -6.65 -27.54
C ASP A 356 -1.93 -7.04 -26.18
N TRP A 357 -1.28 -7.93 -25.42
CA TRP A 357 -1.71 -8.34 -24.10
C TRP A 357 -1.59 -7.21 -23.07
N VAL A 358 -0.51 -6.40 -23.12
CA VAL A 358 -0.30 -5.26 -22.21
C VAL A 358 -1.42 -4.24 -22.40
N TRP A 359 -1.77 -3.97 -23.66
CA TRP A 359 -2.83 -3.02 -24.02
C TRP A 359 -4.22 -3.48 -23.56
N LYS A 360 -4.48 -4.79 -23.59
CA LYS A 360 -5.73 -5.36 -23.10
C LYS A 360 -5.80 -5.33 -21.59
N LYS A 361 -4.68 -5.60 -20.92
CA LYS A 361 -4.59 -5.66 -19.47
C LYS A 361 -4.57 -4.26 -18.84
N TYR A 362 -3.78 -3.36 -19.40
CA TYR A 362 -3.56 -2.00 -18.90
C TYR A 362 -3.84 -0.93 -19.97
N PRO A 363 -5.09 -0.75 -20.37
CA PRO A 363 -5.42 0.23 -21.42
C PRO A 363 -5.06 1.65 -20.98
N GLY A 364 -4.19 2.32 -21.75
CA GLY A 364 -3.60 3.64 -21.46
C GLY A 364 -4.33 4.83 -22.12
N TYR A 365 -5.63 4.76 -22.34
CA TYR A 365 -6.42 5.86 -22.96
C TYR A 365 -7.14 6.73 -21.93
#